data_c4434c1581283f6d8a3c2f77fa6bc3b0
#
_entry.id   c4434c1581283f6d8a3c2f77fa6bc3b0
#
_cell.length_a   1.000
_cell.length_b   1.000
_cell.length_c   1.000
_cell.angle_alpha   90.00
_cell.angle_beta   90.00
_cell.angle_gamma   90.00
#
_symmetry.space_group_name_H-M   'P 1'
#
loop_
_entity.id
_entity.type
_entity.pdbx_description
1 polymer ?
#
loop_
_entity_poly.entity_id
_entity_poly.type
_entity_poly.pdbx_seq_one_letter_code
_entity_poly.pdbx_strand_id
1 'polypeptide(L)'
;MKKIIFLIFLVSFLQSCKSTYVIPAFSSVKTPSAPDYHKEENWAVLPNTYSKELKQFSSTQIDTLQADVFYVYPTLNTEKEDLRWNVPLDDKKQQDKVINKAVLFQASAFTTSGKLYVPYYRQAHIRSYSMLDVGGKEALLLAYADVKKAFETYLEKYNNGRPILIVSHSQGSTHTKFLLRDFFDNKPLQQKLIAAYIVGTVIQPTLYKTIKPMEKPNDIGGFVGWNTYKKGAYPQKKHFFKGSVTTNPITWDDQKSTRLKQHKGFLYTDKKLYKNALKIEVTDGLIWSTNPKFPMRFLMSFIENYHSGDINLFWQDIRENALLRTKTWIKKTN
;
A
#
# COMPACT_ATOMS: atom_id res chain seq x y z
N MET A 1 -68.90 -17.22 -6.20
CA MET A 1 -68.29 -17.00 -4.85
C MET A 1 -66.77 -17.00 -5.01
N LYS A 2 -66.14 -15.84 -5.07
CA LYS A 2 -64.70 -15.68 -5.23
C LYS A 2 -64.08 -15.63 -3.85
N LYS A 3 -63.20 -16.61 -3.55
CA LYS A 3 -62.43 -16.60 -2.29
C LYS A 3 -61.22 -15.67 -2.48
N ILE A 4 -61.21 -14.55 -1.76
CA ILE A 4 -60.06 -13.64 -1.63
C ILE A 4 -59.12 -14.22 -0.57
N ILE A 5 -57.93 -14.65 -1.01
CA ILE A 5 -56.87 -15.08 -0.12
C ILE A 5 -56.11 -13.81 0.28
N PHE A 6 -56.23 -13.42 1.56
CA PHE A 6 -55.51 -12.31 2.18
C PHE A 6 -54.11 -12.81 2.51
N LEU A 7 -53.10 -12.44 1.71
CA LEU A 7 -51.70 -12.75 1.99
C LEU A 7 -51.18 -11.70 2.97
N ILE A 8 -51.14 -12.06 4.26
CA ILE A 8 -50.52 -11.24 5.29
C ILE A 8 -49.00 -11.30 5.08
N PHE A 9 -48.46 -10.24 4.51
CA PHE A 9 -46.98 -10.03 4.49
C PHE A 9 -46.53 -9.68 5.90
N LEU A 10 -45.99 -10.68 6.62
CA LEU A 10 -45.31 -10.46 7.88
C LEU A 10 -43.96 -9.77 7.59
N VAL A 11 -43.99 -8.44 7.54
CA VAL A 11 -42.73 -7.65 7.53
C VAL A 11 -42.13 -7.74 8.91
N SER A 12 -41.26 -8.74 9.10
CA SER A 12 -40.37 -8.77 10.25
C SER A 12 -39.42 -7.57 10.13
N PHE A 13 -39.70 -6.56 10.91
CA PHE A 13 -38.73 -5.51 11.21
C PHE A 13 -37.51 -6.16 11.87
N LEU A 14 -36.51 -6.50 11.07
CA LEU A 14 -35.18 -6.71 11.57
C LEU A 14 -34.70 -5.36 12.13
N GLN A 15 -35.01 -5.11 13.36
CA GLN A 15 -34.29 -4.11 14.12
C GLN A 15 -32.85 -4.58 14.20
N SER A 16 -32.04 -4.19 13.22
CA SER A 16 -30.59 -4.25 13.32
C SER A 16 -30.21 -3.36 14.49
N CYS A 17 -30.06 -3.95 15.67
CA CYS A 17 -29.37 -3.29 16.76
C CYS A 17 -28.01 -2.86 16.21
N LYS A 18 -27.84 -1.55 15.94
CA LYS A 18 -26.53 -0.97 15.70
C LYS A 18 -25.77 -1.13 17.02
N SER A 19 -24.98 -2.19 17.12
CA SER A 19 -24.05 -2.38 18.22
C SER A 19 -23.11 -1.17 18.23
N THR A 20 -23.30 -0.28 19.18
CA THR A 20 -22.40 0.87 19.39
C THR A 20 -21.21 0.35 20.17
N TYR A 21 -20.11 0.06 19.48
CA TYR A 21 -18.88 -0.37 20.14
C TYR A 21 -18.24 0.82 20.85
N VAL A 22 -18.07 0.71 22.16
CA VAL A 22 -17.30 1.67 22.95
C VAL A 22 -15.83 1.33 22.79
N ILE A 23 -15.09 2.20 22.12
CA ILE A 23 -13.65 2.02 21.93
C ILE A 23 -12.95 2.46 23.23
N PRO A 24 -12.17 1.58 23.89
CA PRO A 24 -11.45 1.95 25.11
C PRO A 24 -10.36 2.99 24.78
N ALA A 25 -10.05 3.86 25.73
CA ALA A 25 -8.94 4.80 25.58
C ALA A 25 -7.62 4.05 25.37
N PHE A 26 -6.72 4.57 24.54
CA PHE A 26 -5.44 3.91 24.26
C PHE A 26 -4.64 3.64 25.54
N SER A 27 -4.62 4.57 26.47
CA SER A 27 -3.94 4.46 27.77
C SER A 27 -4.50 3.37 28.70
N SER A 28 -5.75 2.93 28.47
CA SER A 28 -6.42 1.91 29.30
C SER A 28 -6.25 0.49 28.76
N VAL A 29 -5.64 0.32 27.59
CA VAL A 29 -5.44 -1.01 26.98
C VAL A 29 -3.98 -1.44 27.06
N LYS A 30 -3.77 -2.73 27.28
CA LYS A 30 -2.42 -3.30 27.24
C LYS A 30 -1.90 -3.24 25.80
N THR A 31 -0.79 -2.53 25.61
CA THR A 31 -0.10 -2.48 24.33
C THR A 31 0.52 -3.86 24.02
N PRO A 32 0.35 -4.40 22.80
CA PRO A 32 1.03 -5.63 22.39
C PRO A 32 2.55 -5.52 22.53
N SER A 33 3.21 -6.64 22.82
CA SER A 33 4.68 -6.69 22.97
C SER A 33 5.40 -6.16 21.72
N ALA A 34 6.50 -5.44 21.93
CA ALA A 34 7.31 -4.93 20.83
C ALA A 34 7.97 -6.08 20.05
N PRO A 35 8.02 -6.01 18.71
CA PRO A 35 8.70 -7.01 17.90
C PRO A 35 10.22 -6.96 18.05
N ASP A 36 10.86 -8.12 18.02
CA ASP A 36 12.30 -8.28 17.90
C ASP A 36 12.64 -8.68 16.46
N TYR A 37 13.09 -7.73 15.64
CA TYR A 37 13.38 -7.95 14.23
C TYR A 37 14.68 -8.71 13.95
N HIS A 38 15.44 -9.10 14.97
CA HIS A 38 16.52 -10.10 14.81
C HIS A 38 15.95 -11.50 14.58
N LYS A 39 14.67 -11.75 14.91
CA LYS A 39 13.95 -13.00 14.68
C LYS A 39 13.23 -12.96 13.34
N GLU A 40 13.45 -13.99 12.51
CA GLU A 40 12.85 -14.08 11.17
C GLU A 40 11.32 -14.18 11.21
N GLU A 41 10.74 -14.74 12.27
CA GLU A 41 9.28 -14.85 12.47
C GLU A 41 8.57 -13.48 12.54
N ASN A 42 9.29 -12.39 12.82
CA ASN A 42 8.75 -11.04 12.83
C ASN A 42 8.82 -10.35 11.44
N TRP A 43 9.17 -11.13 10.42
CA TRP A 43 9.14 -10.70 9.03
C TRP A 43 8.07 -11.49 8.26
N ALA A 44 7.22 -10.77 7.54
CA ALA A 44 6.25 -11.39 6.63
C ALA A 44 6.96 -11.99 5.40
N VAL A 45 8.03 -11.33 4.94
CA VAL A 45 8.87 -11.81 3.84
C VAL A 45 10.32 -11.43 4.07
N LEU A 46 11.18 -12.40 3.90
CA LEU A 46 12.62 -12.28 3.69
C LEU A 46 12.99 -12.98 2.37
N PRO A 47 14.11 -12.67 1.73
CA PRO A 47 14.51 -13.28 0.45
C PRO A 47 14.54 -14.81 0.45
N ASN A 48 14.88 -15.44 1.57
CA ASN A 48 14.92 -16.89 1.77
C ASN A 48 13.55 -17.51 2.12
N THR A 49 12.51 -16.69 2.41
CA THR A 49 11.20 -17.17 2.88
C THR A 49 10.06 -16.97 1.87
N TYR A 50 10.35 -16.71 0.59
CA TYR A 50 9.29 -16.51 -0.41
C TYR A 50 8.39 -17.73 -0.53
N SER A 51 7.08 -17.54 -0.36
CA SER A 51 6.09 -18.58 -0.58
C SER A 51 6.06 -19.04 -2.04
N LYS A 52 5.48 -20.22 -2.31
CA LYS A 52 5.30 -20.74 -3.67
C LYS A 52 4.55 -19.75 -4.57
N GLU A 53 3.54 -19.09 -4.01
CA GLU A 53 2.73 -18.09 -4.73
C GLU A 53 3.54 -16.84 -5.06
N LEU A 54 4.35 -16.35 -4.11
CA LEU A 54 5.18 -15.16 -4.35
C LEU A 54 6.29 -15.46 -5.37
N LYS A 55 6.85 -16.67 -5.35
CA LYS A 55 7.86 -17.10 -6.33
C LYS A 55 7.37 -17.04 -7.78
N GLN A 56 6.06 -17.21 -8.02
CA GLN A 56 5.49 -17.07 -9.37
C GLN A 56 5.65 -15.67 -9.98
N PHE A 57 5.74 -14.66 -9.11
CA PHE A 57 5.94 -13.27 -9.51
C PHE A 57 7.38 -12.78 -9.36
N SER A 58 8.28 -13.62 -8.88
CA SER A 58 9.65 -13.22 -8.55
C SER A 58 10.64 -13.56 -9.66
N SER A 59 11.85 -13.02 -9.57
CA SER A 59 12.99 -13.52 -10.31
C SER A 59 13.28 -14.97 -9.89
N THR A 60 13.71 -15.80 -10.84
CA THR A 60 14.17 -17.17 -10.55
C THR A 60 15.48 -17.19 -9.75
N GLN A 61 16.24 -16.10 -9.81
CA GLN A 61 17.54 -15.94 -9.16
C GLN A 61 17.51 -14.76 -8.21
N ILE A 62 16.80 -14.91 -7.07
CA ILE A 62 16.63 -13.84 -6.09
C ILE A 62 17.99 -13.36 -5.55
N ASP A 63 18.94 -14.26 -5.35
CA ASP A 63 20.26 -13.94 -4.76
C ASP A 63 21.11 -13.04 -5.67
N THR A 64 20.87 -13.04 -6.97
CA THR A 64 21.59 -12.19 -7.94
C THR A 64 21.06 -10.76 -8.01
N LEU A 65 19.92 -10.47 -7.37
CA LEU A 65 19.35 -9.12 -7.35
C LEU A 65 20.27 -8.16 -6.59
N GLN A 66 20.63 -7.06 -7.26
CA GLN A 66 21.60 -6.08 -6.79
C GLN A 66 21.00 -4.94 -5.96
N ALA A 67 19.69 -4.93 -5.82
CA ALA A 67 18.94 -3.94 -5.04
C ALA A 67 18.01 -4.62 -4.04
N ASP A 68 17.51 -3.84 -3.10
CA ASP A 68 16.52 -4.26 -2.13
C ASP A 68 15.21 -3.51 -2.29
N VAL A 69 14.12 -4.14 -1.89
CA VAL A 69 12.79 -3.56 -1.75
C VAL A 69 12.37 -3.67 -0.29
N PHE A 70 12.23 -2.55 0.38
CA PHE A 70 11.64 -2.51 1.72
C PHE A 70 10.18 -2.08 1.60
N TYR A 71 9.25 -3.00 1.92
CA TYR A 71 7.81 -2.77 1.74
C TYR A 71 7.09 -2.62 3.08
N VAL A 72 6.36 -1.51 3.22
CA VAL A 72 5.50 -1.23 4.38
C VAL A 72 4.04 -1.31 3.94
N TYR A 73 3.35 -2.36 4.38
CA TYR A 73 1.99 -2.68 3.94
C TYR A 73 0.91 -1.77 4.56
N PRO A 74 -0.30 -1.74 3.98
CA PRO A 74 -1.44 -1.01 4.54
C PRO A 74 -1.95 -1.68 5.81
N THR A 75 -2.71 -0.96 6.66
CA THR A 75 -3.45 -1.66 7.70
C THR A 75 -4.53 -2.57 7.09
N LEU A 76 -4.60 -3.78 7.59
CA LEU A 76 -5.61 -4.79 7.29
C LEU A 76 -6.53 -5.04 8.50
N ASN A 77 -6.32 -4.28 9.57
CA ASN A 77 -7.17 -4.24 10.74
C ASN A 77 -8.30 -3.21 10.53
N THR A 78 -9.39 -3.66 9.92
CA THR A 78 -10.50 -2.81 9.48
C THR A 78 -11.87 -3.28 10.01
N GLU A 79 -11.93 -4.37 10.78
CA GLU A 79 -13.17 -4.95 11.29
C GLU A 79 -13.72 -4.10 12.43
N LYS A 80 -14.97 -3.67 12.35
CA LYS A 80 -15.61 -2.78 13.36
C LYS A 80 -15.63 -3.39 14.74
N GLU A 81 -15.73 -4.71 14.81
CA GLU A 81 -15.80 -5.53 16.03
C GLU A 81 -14.44 -5.65 16.73
N ASP A 82 -13.35 -5.43 16.02
CA ASP A 82 -12.01 -5.45 16.61
C ASP A 82 -11.74 -4.15 17.36
N LEU A 83 -11.85 -4.16 18.67
CA LEU A 83 -11.69 -2.99 19.53
C LEU A 83 -10.23 -2.63 19.81
N ARG A 84 -9.27 -3.45 19.38
CA ARG A 84 -7.84 -3.19 19.58
C ARG A 84 -7.39 -1.97 18.80
N TRP A 85 -6.51 -1.18 19.40
CA TRP A 85 -5.84 -0.07 18.71
C TRP A 85 -4.76 -0.59 17.75
N ASN A 86 -3.98 -1.56 18.19
CA ASN A 86 -2.90 -2.18 17.43
C ASN A 86 -3.01 -3.70 17.46
N VAL A 87 -2.67 -4.33 16.36
CA VAL A 87 -2.65 -5.79 16.20
C VAL A 87 -1.35 -6.35 16.78
N PRO A 88 -1.39 -7.38 17.64
CA PRO A 88 -0.20 -8.12 18.03
C PRO A 88 0.38 -8.89 16.82
N LEU A 89 1.70 -9.09 16.80
CA LEU A 89 2.36 -9.72 15.64
C LEU A 89 1.99 -11.19 15.45
N ASP A 90 1.62 -11.91 16.51
CA ASP A 90 1.24 -13.32 16.52
C ASP A 90 -0.23 -13.57 16.10
N ASP A 91 -0.99 -12.54 15.75
CA ASP A 91 -2.34 -12.69 15.20
C ASP A 91 -2.29 -13.33 13.81
N LYS A 92 -2.49 -14.66 13.76
CA LYS A 92 -2.44 -15.45 12.52
C LYS A 92 -3.40 -14.96 11.45
N LYS A 93 -4.63 -14.56 11.83
CA LYS A 93 -5.63 -14.03 10.88
C LYS A 93 -5.11 -12.76 10.19
N GLN A 94 -4.43 -11.89 10.93
CA GLN A 94 -3.86 -10.67 10.35
C GLN A 94 -2.58 -10.96 9.55
N GLN A 95 -1.74 -11.90 10.00
CA GLN A 95 -0.59 -12.36 9.22
C GLN A 95 -1.03 -12.92 7.86
N ASP A 96 -2.07 -13.77 7.83
CA ASP A 96 -2.64 -14.32 6.59
C ASP A 96 -3.16 -13.24 5.66
N LYS A 97 -3.82 -12.19 6.20
CA LYS A 97 -4.24 -11.03 5.40
C LYS A 97 -3.04 -10.31 4.81
N VAL A 98 -1.96 -10.11 5.58
CA VAL A 98 -0.72 -9.45 5.08
C VAL A 98 -0.15 -10.24 3.90
N ILE A 99 0.04 -11.55 4.04
CA ILE A 99 0.59 -12.41 3.00
C ILE A 99 -0.33 -12.44 1.77
N ASN A 100 -1.61 -12.78 1.98
CA ASN A 100 -2.53 -13.10 0.88
C ASN A 100 -3.16 -11.88 0.21
N LYS A 101 -3.02 -10.67 0.78
CA LYS A 101 -3.54 -9.44 0.19
C LYS A 101 -2.42 -8.45 -0.13
N ALA A 102 -1.66 -8.01 0.90
CA ALA A 102 -0.67 -6.96 0.70
C ALA A 102 0.59 -7.47 -0.01
N VAL A 103 1.15 -8.59 0.44
CA VAL A 103 2.36 -9.14 -0.20
C VAL A 103 2.05 -9.63 -1.61
N LEU A 104 1.03 -10.49 -1.76
CA LEU A 104 0.77 -11.16 -3.03
C LEU A 104 0.27 -10.24 -4.13
N PHE A 105 -0.54 -9.21 -3.80
CA PHE A 105 -1.15 -8.33 -4.81
C PHE A 105 -0.53 -6.93 -4.90
N GLN A 106 0.35 -6.57 -3.96
CA GLN A 106 1.01 -5.26 -3.97
C GLN A 106 2.54 -5.40 -4.01
N ALA A 107 3.17 -5.96 -2.96
CA ALA A 107 4.63 -6.10 -2.91
C ALA A 107 5.21 -6.94 -4.06
N SER A 108 4.46 -7.93 -4.54
CA SER A 108 4.85 -8.81 -5.66
C SER A 108 5.18 -8.06 -6.95
N ALA A 109 4.64 -6.86 -7.17
CA ALA A 109 4.99 -6.02 -8.32
C ALA A 109 6.48 -5.64 -8.33
N PHE A 110 7.14 -5.65 -7.19
CA PHE A 110 8.52 -5.17 -7.03
C PHE A 110 9.57 -6.29 -6.96
N THR A 111 9.16 -7.55 -6.93
CA THR A 111 10.06 -8.71 -6.71
C THR A 111 11.09 -8.98 -7.80
N THR A 112 10.97 -8.35 -8.97
CA THR A 112 12.00 -8.39 -10.01
C THR A 112 12.99 -7.22 -9.96
N SER A 113 12.67 -6.22 -9.14
CA SER A 113 13.48 -5.00 -9.02
C SER A 113 14.48 -5.08 -7.87
N GLY A 114 14.25 -5.95 -6.88
CA GLY A 114 15.13 -6.14 -5.73
C GLY A 114 14.68 -7.27 -4.82
N LYS A 115 15.54 -7.62 -3.86
CA LYS A 115 15.25 -8.57 -2.78
C LYS A 115 14.19 -7.98 -1.87
N LEU A 116 13.07 -8.68 -1.69
CA LEU A 116 11.93 -8.15 -0.94
C LEU A 116 12.06 -8.41 0.56
N TYR A 117 11.91 -7.34 1.36
CA TYR A 117 11.86 -7.33 2.80
C TYR A 117 10.54 -6.72 3.28
N VAL A 118 9.77 -7.46 4.04
CA VAL A 118 8.47 -7.03 4.57
C VAL A 118 8.40 -7.33 6.06
N PRO A 119 8.57 -6.35 6.95
CA PRO A 119 8.41 -6.58 8.39
C PRO A 119 6.92 -6.71 8.74
N TYR A 120 6.58 -7.61 9.66
CA TYR A 120 5.33 -7.46 10.40
C TYR A 120 5.49 -6.27 11.37
N TYR A 121 4.43 -5.50 11.58
CA TYR A 121 4.42 -4.43 12.55
C TYR A 121 3.05 -4.36 13.25
N ARG A 122 2.98 -3.82 14.45
CA ARG A 122 1.74 -3.65 15.19
C ARG A 122 0.86 -2.61 14.50
N GLN A 123 0.29 -2.99 13.33
CA GLN A 123 -0.54 -2.10 12.52
C GLN A 123 -1.69 -1.52 13.34
N ALA A 124 -1.90 -0.20 13.21
CA ALA A 124 -2.99 0.47 13.88
C ALA A 124 -4.32 0.17 13.16
N HIS A 125 -5.41 0.07 13.93
CA HIS A 125 -6.74 -0.08 13.36
C HIS A 125 -7.08 1.12 12.47
N ILE A 126 -7.85 0.89 11.38
CA ILE A 126 -8.22 1.96 10.42
C ILE A 126 -8.91 3.16 11.12
N ARG A 127 -9.65 2.93 12.21
CA ARG A 127 -10.30 3.98 12.99
C ARG A 127 -9.34 5.03 13.56
N SER A 128 -8.06 4.69 13.70
CA SER A 128 -7.03 5.60 14.22
C SER A 128 -7.00 6.93 13.46
N TYR A 129 -7.32 6.92 12.17
CA TYR A 129 -7.36 8.13 11.35
C TYR A 129 -8.55 9.06 11.64
N SER A 130 -9.66 8.54 12.17
CA SER A 130 -10.85 9.31 12.56
C SER A 130 -10.89 9.62 14.06
N MET A 131 -9.99 9.03 14.83
CA MET A 131 -9.97 9.12 16.30
C MET A 131 -8.58 9.54 16.82
N LEU A 132 -7.94 10.50 16.13
CA LEU A 132 -6.57 10.94 16.43
C LEU A 132 -6.43 11.43 17.89
N ASP A 133 -7.41 12.18 18.38
CA ASP A 133 -7.35 12.84 19.69
C ASP A 133 -7.72 11.91 20.87
N VAL A 134 -8.17 10.67 20.58
CA VAL A 134 -8.63 9.73 21.63
C VAL A 134 -7.85 8.42 21.64
N GLY A 135 -6.66 8.40 21.01
CA GLY A 135 -5.76 7.24 20.98
C GLY A 135 -5.25 6.83 19.60
N GLY A 136 -5.85 7.37 18.54
CA GLY A 136 -5.44 7.06 17.17
C GLY A 136 -4.02 7.52 16.84
N LYS A 137 -3.61 8.69 17.36
CA LYS A 137 -2.25 9.22 17.19
C LYS A 137 -1.22 8.30 17.85
N GLU A 138 -1.48 7.87 19.08
CA GLU A 138 -0.62 6.96 19.84
C GLU A 138 -0.49 5.61 19.13
N ALA A 139 -1.60 5.08 18.61
CA ALA A 139 -1.61 3.83 17.86
C ALA A 139 -0.76 3.92 16.58
N LEU A 140 -0.85 5.04 15.84
CA LEU A 140 -0.04 5.28 14.65
C LEU A 140 1.44 5.48 14.97
N LEU A 141 1.76 6.16 16.08
CA LEU A 141 3.14 6.35 16.54
C LEU A 141 3.76 5.02 16.97
N LEU A 142 3.01 4.16 17.66
CA LEU A 142 3.43 2.81 18.02
C LEU A 142 3.77 1.98 16.76
N ALA A 143 2.88 1.99 15.79
CA ALA A 143 3.09 1.29 14.51
C ALA A 143 4.33 1.84 13.77
N TYR A 144 4.55 3.16 13.77
CA TYR A 144 5.75 3.74 13.18
C TYR A 144 7.02 3.34 13.91
N ALA A 145 7.01 3.27 15.24
CA ALA A 145 8.17 2.84 16.03
C ALA A 145 8.63 1.42 15.62
N ASP A 146 7.69 0.52 15.33
CA ASP A 146 7.99 -0.82 14.83
C ASP A 146 8.61 -0.77 13.43
N VAL A 147 8.00 -0.02 12.49
CA VAL A 147 8.52 0.14 11.13
C VAL A 147 9.93 0.73 11.14
N LYS A 148 10.18 1.72 12.00
CA LYS A 148 11.50 2.33 12.19
C LYS A 148 12.52 1.30 12.71
N LYS A 149 12.17 0.53 13.74
CA LYS A 149 13.04 -0.50 14.31
C LYS A 149 13.32 -1.63 13.31
N ALA A 150 12.31 -2.04 12.54
CA ALA A 150 12.48 -3.00 11.45
C ALA A 150 13.47 -2.51 10.40
N PHE A 151 13.38 -1.23 10.02
CA PHE A 151 14.28 -0.65 9.03
C PHE A 151 15.70 -0.51 9.55
N GLU A 152 15.89 -0.16 10.83
CA GLU A 152 17.21 -0.16 11.49
C GLU A 152 17.84 -1.56 11.45
N THR A 153 17.09 -2.60 11.85
CA THR A 153 17.57 -3.99 11.83
C THR A 153 17.83 -4.47 10.39
N TYR A 154 16.99 -4.04 9.43
CA TYR A 154 17.20 -4.34 8.01
C TYR A 154 18.53 -3.75 7.50
N LEU A 155 18.84 -2.50 7.84
CA LEU A 155 20.11 -1.87 7.44
C LEU A 155 21.31 -2.57 8.08
N GLU A 156 21.21 -2.94 9.34
CA GLU A 156 22.26 -3.60 10.11
C GLU A 156 22.54 -5.03 9.60
N LYS A 157 21.46 -5.83 9.46
CA LYS A 157 21.58 -7.29 9.29
C LYS A 157 21.51 -7.75 7.83
N TYR A 158 20.75 -7.05 6.98
CA TYR A 158 20.35 -7.61 5.69
C TYR A 158 20.77 -6.79 4.47
N ASN A 159 20.83 -5.47 4.55
CA ASN A 159 21.03 -4.60 3.38
C ASN A 159 22.41 -4.74 2.73
N ASN A 160 23.46 -4.88 3.50
CA ASN A 160 24.85 -4.98 2.99
C ASN A 160 25.20 -3.87 1.96
N GLY A 161 24.72 -2.64 2.18
CA GLY A 161 25.01 -1.48 1.34
C GLY A 161 24.36 -1.46 -0.04
N ARG A 162 23.43 -2.38 -0.35
CA ARG A 162 22.69 -2.38 -1.61
C ARG A 162 21.77 -1.15 -1.70
N PRO A 163 21.50 -0.66 -2.93
CA PRO A 163 20.52 0.40 -3.16
C PRO A 163 19.09 -0.09 -2.86
N ILE A 164 18.21 0.86 -2.50
CA ILE A 164 16.94 0.55 -1.87
C ILE A 164 15.78 1.18 -2.64
N LEU A 165 14.76 0.37 -2.94
CA LEU A 165 13.42 0.82 -3.25
C LEU A 165 12.60 0.83 -1.94
N ILE A 166 12.03 1.98 -1.57
CA ILE A 166 11.08 2.08 -0.47
C ILE A 166 9.67 2.04 -1.06
N VAL A 167 8.88 1.09 -0.64
CA VAL A 167 7.54 0.88 -1.20
C VAL A 167 6.52 0.83 -0.08
N SER A 168 5.38 1.48 -0.28
CA SER A 168 4.34 1.51 0.74
C SER A 168 2.96 1.77 0.17
N HIS A 169 1.94 1.37 0.95
CA HIS A 169 0.55 1.68 0.64
C HIS A 169 -0.23 2.11 1.90
N SER A 170 -1.11 3.10 1.77
CA SER A 170 -2.07 3.51 2.82
C SER A 170 -1.40 3.85 4.16
N GLN A 171 -1.69 3.10 5.23
CA GLN A 171 -1.04 3.29 6.54
C GLN A 171 0.48 3.11 6.45
N GLY A 172 0.96 2.14 5.65
CA GLY A 172 2.38 2.00 5.37
C GLY A 172 2.97 3.27 4.78
N SER A 173 2.25 3.97 3.91
CA SER A 173 2.70 5.26 3.34
C SER A 173 2.72 6.37 4.37
N THR A 174 1.80 6.36 5.35
CA THR A 174 1.87 7.28 6.50
C THR A 174 3.18 7.11 7.26
N HIS A 175 3.59 5.88 7.52
CA HIS A 175 4.86 5.58 8.22
C HIS A 175 6.08 5.87 7.34
N THR A 176 6.01 5.55 6.05
CA THR A 176 7.10 5.79 5.10
C THR A 176 7.43 7.26 4.95
N LYS A 177 6.46 8.17 5.07
CA LYS A 177 6.74 9.61 5.07
C LYS A 177 7.71 10.00 6.20
N PHE A 178 7.55 9.45 7.38
CA PHE A 178 8.47 9.66 8.50
C PHE A 178 9.80 8.92 8.31
N LEU A 179 9.75 7.69 7.78
CA LEU A 179 10.94 6.88 7.50
C LEU A 179 11.91 7.59 6.55
N LEU A 180 11.40 8.15 5.45
CA LEU A 180 12.21 8.90 4.48
C LEU A 180 12.82 10.14 5.12
N ARG A 181 12.10 10.87 5.96
CA ARG A 181 12.62 12.01 6.70
C ARG A 181 13.71 11.57 7.69
N ASP A 182 13.50 10.48 8.40
CA ASP A 182 14.39 10.03 9.48
C ASP A 182 15.67 9.41 8.95
N PHE A 183 15.67 8.79 7.78
CA PHE A 183 16.82 8.02 7.28
C PHE A 183 17.43 8.53 5.97
N PHE A 184 16.66 9.23 5.14
CA PHE A 184 17.09 9.57 3.77
C PHE A 184 17.21 11.07 3.53
N ASP A 185 16.18 11.88 3.87
CA ASP A 185 16.13 13.29 3.49
C ASP A 185 17.29 14.09 4.07
N ASN A 186 18.18 14.56 3.20
CA ASN A 186 19.43 15.25 3.56
C ASN A 186 20.38 14.41 4.44
N LYS A 187 20.44 13.08 4.17
CA LYS A 187 21.30 12.13 4.91
C LYS A 187 22.10 11.24 3.95
N PRO A 188 23.23 10.66 4.40
CA PRO A 188 24.08 9.84 3.52
C PRO A 188 23.35 8.68 2.83
N LEU A 189 22.36 8.07 3.51
CA LEU A 189 21.59 6.96 2.95
C LEU A 189 20.74 7.37 1.73
N GLN A 190 20.47 8.67 1.52
CA GLN A 190 19.77 9.16 0.34
C GLN A 190 20.46 8.75 -0.96
N GLN A 191 21.78 8.65 -0.97
CA GLN A 191 22.56 8.21 -2.13
C GLN A 191 22.22 6.76 -2.55
N LYS A 192 21.66 5.96 -1.65
CA LYS A 192 21.22 4.58 -1.90
C LYS A 192 19.74 4.48 -2.27
N LEU A 193 19.00 5.59 -2.24
CA LEU A 193 17.58 5.59 -2.62
C LEU A 193 17.45 5.47 -4.14
N ILE A 194 16.90 4.36 -4.62
CA ILE A 194 16.51 4.22 -6.02
C ILE A 194 15.24 5.04 -6.27
N ALA A 195 14.21 4.76 -5.51
CA ALA A 195 12.91 5.44 -5.58
C ALA A 195 12.06 5.13 -4.33
N ALA A 196 11.17 6.05 -3.97
CA ALA A 196 10.12 5.80 -2.99
C ALA A 196 8.74 5.80 -3.66
N TYR A 197 8.00 4.69 -3.57
CA TYR A 197 6.61 4.57 -4.00
C TYR A 197 5.71 4.75 -2.78
N ILE A 198 5.12 5.94 -2.62
CA ILE A 198 4.32 6.34 -1.45
C ILE A 198 2.87 6.43 -1.89
N VAL A 199 2.20 5.29 -1.95
CA VAL A 199 0.90 5.15 -2.60
C VAL A 199 -0.24 5.21 -1.60
N GLY A 200 -1.38 5.79 -1.99
CA GLY A 200 -2.60 5.78 -1.19
C GLY A 200 -2.57 6.73 0.02
N THR A 201 -1.89 7.86 -0.09
CA THR A 201 -1.85 8.90 0.96
C THR A 201 -1.71 10.29 0.35
N VAL A 202 -1.98 11.32 1.14
CA VAL A 202 -1.65 12.70 0.78
C VAL A 202 -0.16 12.92 0.98
N ILE A 203 0.54 13.41 -0.04
CA ILE A 203 1.95 13.79 0.05
C ILE A 203 2.21 15.09 -0.71
N GLN A 204 2.61 16.12 0.00
CA GLN A 204 2.93 17.41 -0.60
C GLN A 204 4.29 17.37 -1.30
N PRO A 205 4.46 18.05 -2.45
CA PRO A 205 5.71 18.04 -3.20
C PRO A 205 6.90 18.62 -2.41
N THR A 206 6.60 19.43 -1.40
CA THR A 206 7.57 20.12 -0.54
C THR A 206 7.81 19.41 0.81
N LEU A 207 7.30 18.17 0.98
CA LEU A 207 7.39 17.44 2.25
C LEU A 207 8.84 17.22 2.70
N TYR A 208 9.76 17.02 1.75
CA TYR A 208 11.18 16.80 2.01
C TYR A 208 12.04 17.95 1.52
N LYS A 209 13.21 18.13 2.15
CA LYS A 209 14.16 19.17 1.77
C LYS A 209 14.87 18.84 0.45
N THR A 210 15.33 17.61 0.31
CA THR A 210 16.20 17.18 -0.79
C THR A 210 15.60 16.09 -1.67
N ILE A 211 14.73 15.23 -1.15
CA ILE A 211 14.02 14.22 -1.94
C ILE A 211 12.86 14.88 -2.69
N LYS A 212 12.85 14.80 -4.01
CA LYS A 212 11.87 15.49 -4.87
C LYS A 212 10.91 14.50 -5.54
N PRO A 213 9.69 14.96 -5.94
CA PRO A 213 8.85 14.18 -6.84
C PRO A 213 9.60 13.81 -8.13
N MET A 214 9.36 12.61 -8.61
CA MET A 214 9.91 12.14 -9.89
C MET A 214 8.87 12.33 -10.99
N GLU A 215 9.32 12.91 -12.12
CA GLU A 215 8.47 13.34 -13.23
C GLU A 215 8.68 12.54 -14.51
N LYS A 216 9.75 11.74 -14.57
CA LYS A 216 10.09 10.90 -15.74
C LYS A 216 10.16 9.42 -15.36
N PRO A 217 9.93 8.52 -16.33
CA PRO A 217 9.94 7.07 -16.07
C PRO A 217 11.25 6.55 -15.50
N ASN A 218 12.37 7.17 -15.83
CA ASN A 218 13.73 6.78 -15.43
C ASN A 218 14.35 7.65 -14.34
N ASP A 219 13.62 8.61 -13.75
CA ASP A 219 14.11 9.39 -12.62
C ASP A 219 14.39 8.47 -11.42
N ILE A 220 15.44 8.80 -10.66
CA ILE A 220 15.88 8.06 -9.47
C ILE A 220 16.17 9.03 -8.32
N GLY A 221 16.22 8.50 -7.09
CA GLY A 221 16.55 9.28 -5.88
C GLY A 221 15.41 10.13 -5.33
N GLY A 222 14.22 10.01 -5.90
CA GLY A 222 13.03 10.77 -5.52
C GLY A 222 11.86 9.88 -5.11
N PHE A 223 10.65 10.46 -5.17
CA PHE A 223 9.43 9.73 -4.83
C PHE A 223 8.32 9.92 -5.88
N VAL A 224 7.39 8.96 -5.88
CA VAL A 224 6.13 8.98 -6.62
C VAL A 224 4.98 8.66 -5.68
N GLY A 225 3.77 9.13 -6.02
CA GLY A 225 2.58 8.85 -5.23
C GLY A 225 1.31 9.13 -6.01
N TRP A 226 0.23 8.43 -5.66
CA TRP A 226 -1.10 8.62 -6.22
C TRP A 226 -2.18 8.03 -5.30
N ASN A 227 -3.43 8.39 -5.59
CA ASN A 227 -4.65 7.87 -4.98
C ASN A 227 -5.67 7.64 -6.09
N THR A 228 -6.38 6.51 -6.12
CA THR A 228 -7.22 6.13 -7.23
C THR A 228 -8.70 6.14 -6.87
N TYR A 229 -9.50 6.81 -7.70
CA TYR A 229 -10.95 6.84 -7.61
C TYR A 229 -11.60 6.47 -8.95
N LYS A 230 -12.83 5.99 -8.92
CA LYS A 230 -13.65 5.84 -10.11
C LYS A 230 -13.80 7.19 -10.81
N LYS A 231 -13.82 7.21 -12.14
CA LYS A 231 -13.97 8.46 -12.92
C LYS A 231 -15.19 9.24 -12.46
N GLY A 232 -14.97 10.51 -12.10
CA GLY A 232 -15.97 11.45 -11.59
C GLY A 232 -16.25 11.36 -10.09
N ALA A 233 -15.74 10.34 -9.38
CA ALA A 233 -15.88 10.23 -7.94
C ALA A 233 -14.79 11.00 -7.19
N TYR A 234 -15.11 11.40 -5.96
CA TYR A 234 -14.23 12.13 -5.04
C TYR A 234 -14.31 11.57 -3.62
N PRO A 235 -13.31 11.80 -2.76
CA PRO A 235 -13.45 11.54 -1.33
C PRO A 235 -14.58 12.40 -0.74
N GLN A 236 -15.10 12.00 0.43
CA GLN A 236 -16.16 12.76 1.13
C GLN A 236 -15.81 14.26 1.27
N LYS A 237 -14.55 14.58 1.59
CA LYS A 237 -14.01 15.93 1.52
C LYS A 237 -13.38 16.10 0.13
N LYS A 238 -14.12 16.69 -0.81
CA LYS A 238 -13.76 16.80 -2.24
C LYS A 238 -12.31 17.25 -2.49
N HIS A 239 -11.78 18.13 -1.67
CA HIS A 239 -10.43 18.67 -1.82
C HIS A 239 -9.38 18.03 -0.91
N PHE A 240 -9.69 16.86 -0.33
CA PHE A 240 -8.77 16.19 0.61
C PHE A 240 -7.38 15.93 0.02
N PHE A 241 -7.31 15.59 -1.26
CA PHE A 241 -6.03 15.31 -1.96
C PHE A 241 -5.45 16.50 -2.72
N LYS A 242 -6.10 17.68 -2.68
CA LYS A 242 -5.65 18.85 -3.44
C LYS A 242 -4.20 19.20 -3.17
N GLY A 243 -3.40 19.40 -4.26
CA GLY A 243 -1.98 19.69 -4.19
C GLY A 243 -1.08 18.52 -3.81
N SER A 244 -1.65 17.31 -3.61
CA SER A 244 -0.85 16.10 -3.42
C SER A 244 -0.13 15.72 -4.71
N VAL A 245 1.10 15.21 -4.57
CA VAL A 245 1.81 14.59 -5.70
C VAL A 245 0.93 13.49 -6.30
N THR A 246 0.74 13.55 -7.61
CA THR A 246 -0.11 12.61 -8.36
C THR A 246 0.62 12.17 -9.62
N THR A 247 1.38 11.12 -9.47
CA THR A 247 2.10 10.48 -10.57
C THR A 247 1.13 9.66 -11.42
N ASN A 248 1.26 9.72 -12.74
CA ASN A 248 0.58 8.82 -13.66
C ASN A 248 1.28 7.44 -13.61
N PRO A 249 0.67 6.38 -13.01
CA PRO A 249 1.34 5.09 -12.84
C PRO A 249 1.34 4.21 -14.10
N ILE A 250 0.88 4.73 -15.24
CA ILE A 250 0.91 4.05 -16.53
C ILE A 250 2.05 4.59 -17.39
N THR A 251 2.17 5.91 -17.49
CA THR A 251 3.18 6.53 -18.36
C THR A 251 4.41 7.04 -17.61
N TRP A 252 4.28 7.32 -16.31
CA TRP A 252 5.33 7.82 -15.41
C TRP A 252 5.92 9.18 -15.80
N ASP A 253 5.12 9.97 -16.54
CA ASP A 253 5.41 11.32 -17.02
C ASP A 253 4.26 12.29 -16.70
N ASP A 254 4.27 13.46 -17.30
CA ASP A 254 3.27 14.52 -17.11
C ASP A 254 1.95 14.30 -17.88
N GLN A 255 1.81 13.20 -18.61
CA GLN A 255 0.61 12.89 -19.39
C GLN A 255 -0.63 12.81 -18.50
N LYS A 256 -1.60 13.69 -18.73
CA LYS A 256 -2.81 13.81 -17.87
C LYS A 256 -3.88 12.76 -18.15
N SER A 257 -3.84 12.08 -19.29
CA SER A 257 -4.80 11.04 -19.62
C SER A 257 -4.15 9.93 -20.42
N THR A 258 -4.69 8.70 -20.32
CA THR A 258 -4.16 7.54 -21.01
C THR A 258 -5.19 6.87 -21.88
N ARG A 259 -4.72 6.04 -22.83
CA ARG A 259 -5.54 5.15 -23.65
C ARG A 259 -5.46 3.74 -23.07
N LEU A 260 -6.50 2.91 -23.31
CA LEU A 260 -6.54 1.52 -22.83
C LEU A 260 -5.26 0.72 -23.17
N LYS A 261 -4.75 0.88 -24.40
CA LYS A 261 -3.57 0.15 -24.88
C LYS A 261 -2.26 0.49 -24.17
N GLN A 262 -2.22 1.58 -23.40
CA GLN A 262 -1.03 1.96 -22.62
C GLN A 262 -0.96 1.23 -21.27
N HIS A 263 -2.11 0.77 -20.75
CA HIS A 263 -2.19 0.04 -19.49
C HIS A 263 -1.68 -1.40 -19.66
N LYS A 264 -0.62 -1.75 -18.94
CA LYS A 264 0.10 -3.01 -19.10
C LYS A 264 -0.51 -4.17 -18.33
N GLY A 265 -1.15 -3.90 -17.18
CA GLY A 265 -1.90 -4.97 -16.53
C GLY A 265 -2.31 -4.74 -15.08
N PHE A 266 -3.55 -5.09 -14.83
CA PHE A 266 -4.17 -5.19 -13.51
C PHE A 266 -4.06 -6.64 -13.00
N LEU A 267 -3.48 -6.84 -11.81
CA LEU A 267 -3.44 -8.15 -11.16
C LEU A 267 -4.68 -8.29 -10.26
N TYR A 268 -5.59 -9.17 -10.63
CA TYR A 268 -6.79 -9.43 -9.86
C TYR A 268 -6.60 -10.59 -8.84
N THR A 269 -7.55 -10.74 -7.94
CA THR A 269 -7.51 -11.76 -6.86
C THR A 269 -7.54 -13.21 -7.36
N ASP A 270 -7.92 -13.44 -8.62
CA ASP A 270 -7.79 -14.74 -9.30
C ASP A 270 -6.35 -15.03 -9.79
N LYS A 271 -5.41 -14.17 -9.43
CA LYS A 271 -3.97 -14.22 -9.82
C LYS A 271 -3.73 -14.06 -11.33
N LYS A 272 -4.74 -13.59 -12.09
CA LYS A 272 -4.61 -13.29 -13.52
C LYS A 272 -4.28 -11.83 -13.77
N LEU A 273 -3.48 -11.59 -14.80
CA LEU A 273 -3.12 -10.26 -15.26
C LEU A 273 -4.03 -9.84 -16.41
N TYR A 274 -4.81 -8.78 -16.20
CA TYR A 274 -5.73 -8.20 -17.19
C TYR A 274 -5.09 -7.00 -17.87
N LYS A 275 -4.57 -7.18 -19.08
CA LYS A 275 -3.98 -6.11 -19.90
C LYS A 275 -5.06 -5.22 -20.51
N ASN A 276 -4.70 -3.97 -20.82
CA ASN A 276 -5.63 -2.99 -21.43
C ASN A 276 -6.96 -2.87 -20.66
N ALA A 277 -6.92 -3.03 -19.33
CA ALA A 277 -8.11 -3.14 -18.51
C ALA A 277 -8.74 -1.79 -18.18
N LEU A 278 -7.95 -0.73 -18.10
CA LEU A 278 -8.43 0.61 -17.71
C LEU A 278 -7.65 1.72 -18.41
N LYS A 279 -8.21 2.91 -18.38
CA LYS A 279 -7.53 4.17 -18.69
C LYS A 279 -7.74 5.14 -17.54
N ILE A 280 -6.83 6.07 -17.40
CA ILE A 280 -6.86 7.04 -16.29
C ILE A 280 -6.87 8.47 -16.79
N GLU A 281 -7.25 9.36 -15.89
CA GLU A 281 -7.17 10.80 -16.00
C GLU A 281 -6.58 11.35 -14.69
N VAL A 282 -5.45 12.01 -14.78
CA VAL A 282 -4.79 12.66 -13.63
C VAL A 282 -5.49 13.99 -13.38
N THR A 283 -5.99 14.16 -12.18
CA THR A 283 -6.60 15.40 -11.72
C THR A 283 -5.86 15.90 -10.47
N ASP A 284 -6.27 17.04 -9.91
CA ASP A 284 -5.59 17.63 -8.77
C ASP A 284 -5.62 16.72 -7.54
N GLY A 285 -4.49 16.09 -7.26
CA GLY A 285 -4.25 15.25 -6.09
C GLY A 285 -4.71 13.79 -6.21
N LEU A 286 -5.43 13.38 -7.28
CA LEU A 286 -5.90 12.00 -7.43
C LEU A 286 -5.95 11.55 -8.91
N ILE A 287 -6.13 10.26 -9.10
CA ILE A 287 -6.33 9.62 -10.40
C ILE A 287 -7.78 9.14 -10.52
N TRP A 288 -8.44 9.54 -11.57
CA TRP A 288 -9.68 8.91 -12.01
C TRP A 288 -9.40 7.73 -12.92
N SER A 289 -9.89 6.56 -12.55
CA SER A 289 -9.84 5.35 -13.37
C SER A 289 -11.22 5.03 -13.94
N THR A 290 -11.25 4.57 -15.19
CA THR A 290 -12.44 3.89 -15.70
C THR A 290 -12.67 2.58 -14.96
N ASN A 291 -13.89 2.05 -15.01
CA ASN A 291 -14.19 0.73 -14.47
C ASN A 291 -13.30 -0.34 -15.15
N PRO A 292 -12.43 -1.06 -14.40
CA PRO A 292 -11.52 -2.03 -14.99
C PRO A 292 -12.25 -3.14 -15.76
N LYS A 293 -11.67 -3.57 -16.88
CA LYS A 293 -12.21 -4.67 -17.71
C LYS A 293 -11.66 -6.01 -17.24
N PHE A 294 -12.50 -6.79 -16.58
CA PHE A 294 -12.24 -8.18 -16.15
C PHE A 294 -13.59 -8.90 -15.93
N PRO A 295 -13.64 -10.24 -15.76
CA PRO A 295 -14.92 -10.99 -15.73
C PRO A 295 -15.95 -10.49 -14.71
N MET A 296 -15.51 -10.09 -13.53
CA MET A 296 -16.37 -9.61 -12.42
C MET A 296 -16.51 -8.08 -12.37
N ARG A 297 -16.26 -7.39 -13.47
CA ARG A 297 -16.21 -5.91 -13.53
C ARG A 297 -17.49 -5.20 -13.07
N PHE A 298 -18.65 -5.87 -13.14
CA PHE A 298 -19.93 -5.29 -12.71
C PHE A 298 -19.92 -4.95 -11.21
N LEU A 299 -19.17 -5.71 -10.38
CA LEU A 299 -19.00 -5.43 -8.95
C LEU A 299 -18.28 -4.11 -8.71
N MET A 300 -17.37 -3.73 -9.61
CA MET A 300 -16.63 -2.45 -9.51
C MET A 300 -17.53 -1.24 -9.80
N SER A 301 -18.72 -1.44 -10.41
CA SER A 301 -19.65 -0.35 -10.69
C SER A 301 -20.19 0.32 -9.42
N PHE A 302 -20.22 -0.41 -8.31
CA PHE A 302 -20.70 0.06 -7.00
C PHE A 302 -19.58 0.63 -6.13
N ILE A 303 -18.32 0.56 -6.58
CA ILE A 303 -17.16 1.03 -5.83
C ILE A 303 -16.68 2.35 -6.45
N GLU A 304 -16.63 3.40 -5.64
CA GLU A 304 -16.14 4.72 -6.07
C GLU A 304 -14.69 4.94 -5.66
N ASN A 305 -14.33 4.45 -4.49
CA ASN A 305 -12.97 4.54 -3.95
C ASN A 305 -12.18 3.28 -4.28
N TYR A 306 -11.19 3.41 -5.17
CA TYR A 306 -10.31 2.30 -5.59
C TYR A 306 -9.04 2.19 -4.74
N HIS A 307 -9.01 2.83 -3.58
CA HIS A 307 -7.85 2.87 -2.69
C HIS A 307 -7.21 1.50 -2.42
N SER A 308 -8.00 0.46 -2.16
CA SER A 308 -7.47 -0.90 -1.96
C SER A 308 -6.77 -1.45 -3.21
N GLY A 309 -7.07 -0.89 -4.38
CA GLY A 309 -6.54 -1.25 -5.68
C GLY A 309 -5.41 -0.36 -6.19
N ASP A 310 -4.99 0.65 -5.44
CA ASP A 310 -4.01 1.65 -5.89
C ASP A 310 -2.73 1.04 -6.50
N ILE A 311 -2.28 -0.11 -6.03
CA ILE A 311 -1.10 -0.80 -6.57
C ILE A 311 -1.51 -1.87 -7.59
N ASN A 312 -2.39 -2.78 -7.24
CA ASN A 312 -2.69 -3.91 -8.12
C ASN A 312 -3.44 -3.54 -9.39
N LEU A 313 -4.16 -2.41 -9.44
CA LEU A 313 -4.72 -1.86 -10.68
C LEU A 313 -3.65 -1.53 -11.73
N PHE A 314 -2.44 -1.19 -11.30
CA PHE A 314 -1.29 -0.81 -12.15
C PHE A 314 -0.11 -1.76 -11.97
N TRP A 315 -0.38 -3.01 -11.57
CA TRP A 315 0.64 -3.95 -11.10
C TRP A 315 1.78 -4.14 -12.10
N GLN A 316 1.45 -4.37 -13.39
CA GLN A 316 2.47 -4.59 -14.42
C GLN A 316 3.19 -3.28 -14.80
N ASP A 317 2.47 -2.17 -14.81
CA ASP A 317 3.05 -0.84 -15.09
C ASP A 317 4.07 -0.47 -14.01
N ILE A 318 3.74 -0.73 -12.75
CA ILE A 318 4.65 -0.54 -11.60
C ILE A 318 5.86 -1.46 -11.70
N ARG A 319 5.63 -2.74 -12.01
CA ARG A 319 6.69 -3.75 -12.12
C ARG A 319 7.76 -3.35 -13.12
N GLU A 320 7.36 -2.92 -14.30
CA GLU A 320 8.29 -2.50 -15.35
C GLU A 320 8.99 -1.19 -15.00
N ASN A 321 8.28 -0.24 -14.39
CA ASN A 321 8.88 1.02 -13.98
C ASN A 321 9.90 0.83 -12.84
N ALA A 322 9.57 0.07 -11.82
CA ALA A 322 10.48 -0.21 -10.71
C ALA A 322 11.77 -0.88 -11.21
N LEU A 323 11.65 -1.85 -12.12
CA LEU A 323 12.80 -2.50 -12.74
C LEU A 323 13.63 -1.51 -13.59
N LEU A 324 12.97 -0.63 -14.35
CA LEU A 324 13.66 0.42 -15.12
C LEU A 324 14.47 1.34 -14.21
N ARG A 325 13.88 1.83 -13.12
CA ARG A 325 14.56 2.71 -12.15
C ARG A 325 15.73 2.01 -11.48
N THR A 326 15.57 0.74 -11.10
CA THR A 326 16.67 -0.06 -10.53
C THR A 326 17.83 -0.19 -11.51
N LYS A 327 17.55 -0.56 -12.76
CA LYS A 327 18.59 -0.65 -13.82
C LYS A 327 19.26 0.69 -14.08
N THR A 328 18.49 1.78 -14.08
CA THR A 328 19.02 3.14 -14.27
C THR A 328 19.96 3.53 -13.14
N TRP A 329 19.57 3.23 -11.88
CA TRP A 329 20.44 3.51 -10.71
C TRP A 329 21.74 2.73 -10.80
N ILE A 330 21.68 1.41 -11.03
CA ILE A 330 22.87 0.55 -11.15
C ILE A 330 23.80 1.06 -12.25
N LYS A 331 23.26 1.38 -13.43
CA LYS A 331 24.07 1.89 -14.56
C LYS A 331 24.74 3.23 -14.26
N LYS A 332 24.13 4.07 -13.40
CA LYS A 332 24.68 5.40 -13.09
C LYS A 332 25.77 5.34 -12.02
N THR A 333 25.79 4.29 -11.21
CA THR A 333 26.69 4.17 -10.04
C THR A 333 27.83 3.18 -10.24
N ASN A 334 27.76 2.37 -11.30
CA ASN A 334 28.87 1.56 -11.85
C ASN A 334 29.55 2.29 -13.01
#